data_3252d91dec82775e4397a230c77712f0
#
_entry.id   3252d91dec82775e4397a230c77712f0
#
_cell.length_a   1.000
_cell.length_b   1.000
_cell.length_c   1.000
_cell.angle_alpha   90.00
_cell.angle_beta   90.00
_cell.angle_gamma   90.00
#
_symmetry.space_group_name_H-M   'P 1'
#
loop_
_entity.id
_entity.type
_entity.pdbx_description
1 polymer ?
#
loop_
_entity_poly.entity_id
_entity_poly.type
_entity_poly.pdbx_seq_one_letter_code
_entity_poly.pdbx_strand_id
1 'polypeptide(L)'
;CIEKGFRYYCVTLSGGANIDVYVTHMNSGSDQGHKDARASQFQQLAQYIASNNNGNPVVVLGDFNARYTRDNIQTNFHNNLGDYFADYLSDAWVELVDKYDINGNLLYAAGVYPESGSSLVVEDKYDSKNKVNDIQCTQQGGEVVDKIIYMNNPSSDVLIYADSFERDMDYTEADHAPVVSEFTYYY
;
A
#
# COMPACT_ATOMS: atom_id res chain seq x y z
N CYS A 1 -15.77 -8.49 -19.37
CA CYS A 1 -15.19 -7.34 -18.66
C CYS A 1 -15.29 -7.66 -17.17
N ILE A 2 -14.20 -7.68 -16.46
CA ILE A 2 -14.23 -7.82 -14.99
C ILE A 2 -14.33 -6.42 -14.43
N GLU A 3 -15.39 -6.12 -13.67
CA GLU A 3 -15.51 -4.85 -12.97
C GLU A 3 -14.43 -4.75 -11.91
N LYS A 4 -13.74 -3.62 -11.88
CA LYS A 4 -12.72 -3.29 -10.90
C LYS A 4 -13.27 -2.22 -9.95
N GLY A 5 -12.95 -2.31 -8.68
CA GLY A 5 -13.44 -1.39 -7.68
C GLY A 5 -12.86 -1.69 -6.31
N PHE A 6 -13.50 -1.19 -5.29
CA PHE A 6 -13.13 -1.47 -3.91
C PHE A 6 -14.37 -1.85 -3.07
N ARG A 7 -14.12 -2.49 -1.95
CA ARG A 7 -15.15 -2.80 -0.95
C ARG A 7 -14.72 -2.28 0.41
N TYR A 8 -15.66 -1.68 1.12
CA TYR A 8 -15.48 -1.14 2.46
C TYR A 8 -16.01 -2.09 3.53
N TYR A 9 -15.27 -2.16 4.62
CA TYR A 9 -15.65 -2.85 5.86
C TYR A 9 -15.29 -1.97 7.06
N CYS A 10 -16.18 -1.88 8.04
CA CYS A 10 -15.86 -1.39 9.36
C CYS A 10 -15.55 -2.60 10.25
N VAL A 11 -14.34 -2.67 10.75
CA VAL A 11 -13.88 -3.77 11.61
C VAL A 11 -13.76 -3.27 13.04
N THR A 12 -14.48 -3.92 13.96
CA THR A 12 -14.37 -3.63 15.38
C THR A 12 -13.34 -4.55 16.03
N LEU A 13 -12.34 -3.98 16.64
CA LEU A 13 -11.29 -4.68 17.37
C LEU A 13 -11.75 -5.11 18.76
N SER A 14 -10.99 -6.01 19.40
CA SER A 14 -11.16 -6.32 20.80
C SER A 14 -10.96 -5.05 21.64
N GLY A 15 -11.91 -4.65 22.43
CA GLY A 15 -11.87 -3.36 23.15
C GLY A 15 -12.77 -2.27 22.56
N GLY A 16 -13.38 -2.53 21.39
CA GLY A 16 -14.41 -1.67 20.80
C GLY A 16 -13.92 -0.60 19.83
N ALA A 17 -12.61 -0.49 19.60
CA ALA A 17 -12.05 0.39 18.59
C ALA A 17 -12.44 -0.06 17.18
N ASN A 18 -12.72 0.89 16.28
CA ASN A 18 -13.07 0.59 14.90
C ASN A 18 -11.93 0.98 13.96
N ILE A 19 -11.78 0.19 12.90
CA ILE A 19 -10.88 0.45 11.77
C ILE A 19 -11.70 0.36 10.48
N ASP A 20 -11.48 1.31 9.58
CA ASP A 20 -12.08 1.31 8.24
C ASP A 20 -11.16 0.55 7.29
N VAL A 21 -11.64 -0.55 6.72
CA VAL A 21 -10.85 -1.41 5.84
C VAL A 21 -11.41 -1.34 4.42
N TYR A 22 -10.55 -1.02 3.46
CA TYR A 22 -10.86 -1.01 2.03
C TYR A 22 -10.06 -2.08 1.31
N VAL A 23 -10.76 -2.97 0.62
CA VAL A 23 -10.15 -4.03 -0.20
C VAL A 23 -10.33 -3.66 -1.66
N THR A 24 -9.24 -3.65 -2.44
CA THR A 24 -9.28 -3.28 -3.85
C THR A 24 -8.55 -4.26 -4.75
N HIS A 25 -8.95 -4.30 -6.03
CA HIS A 25 -8.19 -4.92 -7.10
C HIS A 25 -8.25 -3.98 -8.31
N MET A 26 -7.16 -3.27 -8.56
CA MET A 26 -7.11 -2.25 -9.59
C MET A 26 -6.80 -2.81 -10.98
N ASN A 27 -6.88 -1.96 -12.00
CA ASN A 27 -6.72 -2.36 -13.39
C ASN A 27 -5.30 -2.85 -13.68
N SER A 28 -5.18 -3.99 -14.33
CA SER A 28 -3.88 -4.57 -14.73
C SER A 28 -3.39 -3.99 -16.07
N GLY A 29 -2.12 -4.21 -16.38
CA GLY A 29 -1.49 -3.78 -17.61
C GLY A 29 -0.57 -2.57 -17.45
N SER A 30 0.31 -2.34 -18.43
CA SER A 30 1.40 -1.36 -18.35
C SER A 30 1.35 -0.25 -19.40
N ASP A 31 0.46 -0.33 -20.38
CA ASP A 31 0.27 0.74 -21.34
C ASP A 31 -0.41 1.98 -20.71
N GLN A 32 -0.41 3.08 -21.46
CA GLN A 32 -0.91 4.36 -20.94
C GLN A 32 -2.39 4.30 -20.55
N GLY A 33 -3.23 3.61 -21.32
CA GLY A 33 -4.66 3.49 -20.98
C GLY A 33 -4.90 2.76 -19.66
N HIS A 34 -4.09 1.74 -19.36
CA HIS A 34 -4.16 1.04 -18.08
C HIS A 34 -3.62 1.89 -16.91
N LYS A 35 -2.59 2.70 -17.14
CA LYS A 35 -2.09 3.65 -16.13
C LYS A 35 -3.13 4.73 -15.82
N ASP A 36 -3.77 5.29 -16.85
CA ASP A 36 -4.82 6.30 -16.68
C ASP A 36 -6.03 5.73 -15.92
N ALA A 37 -6.39 4.49 -16.21
CA ALA A 37 -7.46 3.79 -15.48
C ALA A 37 -7.11 3.63 -13.98
N ARG A 38 -5.88 3.21 -13.65
CA ARG A 38 -5.44 3.15 -12.25
C ARG A 38 -5.39 4.51 -11.58
N ALA A 39 -4.89 5.54 -12.26
CA ALA A 39 -4.88 6.90 -11.74
C ALA A 39 -6.30 7.35 -11.35
N SER A 40 -7.29 7.11 -12.21
CA SER A 40 -8.70 7.39 -11.93
C SER A 40 -9.22 6.57 -10.74
N GLN A 41 -8.88 5.28 -10.65
CA GLN A 41 -9.29 4.41 -9.55
C GLN A 41 -8.69 4.86 -8.21
N PHE A 42 -7.43 5.27 -8.19
CA PHE A 42 -6.78 5.85 -7.01
C PHE A 42 -7.50 7.13 -6.55
N GLN A 43 -7.79 8.04 -7.46
CA GLN A 43 -8.48 9.28 -7.15
C GLN A 43 -9.89 9.03 -6.59
N GLN A 44 -10.64 8.10 -7.20
CA GLN A 44 -11.97 7.72 -6.72
C GLN A 44 -11.92 7.12 -5.32
N LEU A 45 -10.96 6.23 -5.06
CA LEU A 45 -10.79 5.63 -3.75
C LEU A 45 -10.41 6.67 -2.70
N ALA A 46 -9.45 7.54 -3.01
CA ALA A 46 -9.02 8.62 -2.12
C ALA A 46 -10.19 9.58 -1.78
N GLN A 47 -10.96 10.00 -2.78
CA GLN A 47 -12.13 10.85 -2.60
C GLN A 47 -13.20 10.17 -1.74
N TYR A 48 -13.42 8.87 -1.95
CA TYR A 48 -14.38 8.14 -1.15
C TYR A 48 -13.95 8.06 0.32
N ILE A 49 -12.68 7.71 0.58
CA ILE A 49 -12.12 7.67 1.93
C ILE A 49 -12.26 9.04 2.61
N ALA A 50 -11.80 10.11 1.96
CA ALA A 50 -11.87 11.46 2.49
C ALA A 50 -13.31 11.91 2.82
N SER A 51 -14.27 11.52 2.00
CA SER A 51 -15.68 11.91 2.16
C SER A 51 -16.45 11.07 3.17
N ASN A 52 -15.98 9.88 3.51
CA ASN A 52 -16.72 8.90 4.33
C ASN A 52 -15.99 8.48 5.61
N ASN A 53 -14.76 8.93 5.84
CA ASN A 53 -14.05 8.62 7.08
C ASN A 53 -14.68 9.34 8.25
N ASN A 54 -15.00 8.59 9.31
CA ASN A 54 -15.66 9.08 10.53
C ASN A 54 -14.67 9.19 11.72
N GLY A 55 -13.40 9.41 11.43
CA GLY A 55 -12.37 9.52 12.46
C GLY A 55 -11.64 8.22 12.78
N ASN A 56 -12.03 7.09 12.15
CA ASN A 56 -11.33 5.82 12.33
C ASN A 56 -9.97 5.82 11.59
N PRO A 57 -8.98 5.08 12.07
CA PRO A 57 -7.86 4.68 11.24
C PRO A 57 -8.32 3.89 10.01
N VAL A 58 -7.58 3.99 8.92
CA VAL A 58 -7.93 3.37 7.64
C VAL A 58 -6.83 2.38 7.23
N VAL A 59 -7.24 1.22 6.73
CA VAL A 59 -6.35 0.27 6.04
C VAL A 59 -6.88 0.06 4.63
N VAL A 60 -6.02 0.22 3.63
CA VAL A 60 -6.31 -0.10 2.23
C VAL A 60 -5.39 -1.21 1.78
N LEU A 61 -5.95 -2.32 1.30
CA LEU A 61 -5.18 -3.49 0.92
C LEU A 61 -5.69 -4.15 -0.35
N GLY A 62 -4.83 -4.91 -1.03
CA GLY A 62 -5.17 -5.69 -2.20
C GLY A 62 -4.15 -5.57 -3.34
N ASP A 63 -4.50 -6.13 -4.51
CA ASP A 63 -3.72 -5.98 -5.72
C ASP A 63 -4.00 -4.63 -6.39
N PHE A 64 -3.09 -3.69 -6.19
CA PHE A 64 -3.16 -2.38 -6.83
C PHE A 64 -2.71 -2.41 -8.28
N ASN A 65 -2.05 -3.48 -8.73
CA ASN A 65 -1.41 -3.54 -10.05
C ASN A 65 -0.52 -2.33 -10.35
N ALA A 66 -0.08 -1.63 -9.33
CA ALA A 66 0.60 -0.35 -9.40
C ALA A 66 1.97 -0.38 -8.73
N ARG A 67 2.90 0.37 -9.31
CA ARG A 67 4.27 0.53 -8.82
C ARG A 67 4.57 2.01 -8.61
N TYR A 68 5.25 2.36 -7.54
CA TYR A 68 5.65 3.75 -7.27
C TYR A 68 6.48 4.34 -8.42
N THR A 69 7.39 3.55 -8.98
CA THR A 69 8.25 3.97 -10.11
C THR A 69 7.52 4.09 -11.45
N ARG A 70 6.26 3.66 -11.55
CA ARG A 70 5.51 3.63 -12.82
C ARG A 70 4.21 4.42 -12.81
N ASP A 71 3.48 4.43 -11.71
CA ASP A 71 2.06 4.76 -11.70
C ASP A 71 1.71 6.06 -10.96
N ASN A 72 2.70 6.85 -10.54
CA ASN A 72 2.50 8.11 -9.81
C ASN A 72 1.54 7.96 -8.62
N ILE A 73 1.71 6.93 -7.82
CA ILE A 73 0.86 6.63 -6.66
C ILE A 73 0.86 7.81 -5.69
N GLN A 74 2.03 8.43 -5.48
CA GLN A 74 2.17 9.61 -4.63
C GLN A 74 1.17 10.71 -5.06
N THR A 75 1.16 11.06 -6.32
CA THR A 75 0.28 12.13 -6.84
C THR A 75 -1.20 11.71 -6.85
N ASN A 76 -1.49 10.48 -7.29
CA ASN A 76 -2.88 10.06 -7.54
C ASN A 76 -3.61 9.60 -6.27
N PHE A 77 -2.88 9.16 -5.25
CA PHE A 77 -3.46 8.62 -4.02
C PHE A 77 -3.03 9.41 -2.79
N HIS A 78 -1.74 9.42 -2.45
CA HIS A 78 -1.25 10.05 -1.23
C HIS A 78 -1.57 11.54 -1.17
N ASN A 79 -1.29 12.29 -2.24
CA ASN A 79 -1.54 13.74 -2.26
C ASN A 79 -3.04 14.07 -2.21
N ASN A 80 -3.90 13.23 -2.78
CA ASN A 80 -5.36 13.42 -2.68
C ASN A 80 -5.91 13.17 -1.27
N LEU A 81 -5.16 12.50 -0.42
CA LEU A 81 -5.48 12.28 0.99
C LEU A 81 -4.70 13.24 1.91
N GLY A 82 -3.80 14.05 1.35
CA GLY A 82 -2.85 14.87 2.07
C GLY A 82 -3.47 15.80 3.10
N ASP A 83 -4.57 16.44 2.77
CA ASP A 83 -5.28 17.35 3.69
C ASP A 83 -5.89 16.61 4.90
N TYR A 84 -6.05 15.29 4.81
CA TYR A 84 -6.66 14.46 5.85
C TYR A 84 -5.64 13.63 6.61
N PHE A 85 -4.62 13.09 5.92
CA PHE A 85 -3.74 12.06 6.46
C PHE A 85 -2.25 12.28 6.15
N ALA A 86 -1.82 13.46 5.70
CA ALA A 86 -0.47 13.71 5.16
C ALA A 86 0.68 13.16 6.02
N ASP A 87 0.63 13.44 7.31
CA ASP A 87 1.68 13.03 8.25
C ASP A 87 1.43 11.63 8.86
N TYR A 88 0.34 10.99 8.50
CA TYR A 88 -0.15 9.76 9.13
C TYR A 88 -0.44 8.64 8.15
N LEU A 89 -0.10 8.85 6.87
CA LEU A 89 -0.28 7.87 5.81
C LEU A 89 1.03 7.11 5.59
N SER A 90 0.95 5.79 5.60
CA SER A 90 2.11 4.91 5.45
C SER A 90 1.78 3.72 4.54
N ASP A 91 2.74 3.29 3.74
CA ASP A 91 2.73 2.00 3.06
C ASP A 91 3.62 1.04 3.85
N ALA A 92 3.07 -0.06 4.32
CA ALA A 92 3.79 -1.00 5.19
C ALA A 92 5.04 -1.58 4.52
N TRP A 93 4.98 -1.86 3.21
CA TRP A 93 6.15 -2.33 2.47
C TRP A 93 7.25 -1.25 2.42
N VAL A 94 6.90 -0.01 2.09
CA VAL A 94 7.85 1.09 2.04
C VAL A 94 8.49 1.31 3.42
N GLU A 95 7.67 1.37 4.46
CA GLU A 95 8.13 1.69 5.81
C GLU A 95 9.01 0.61 6.43
N LEU A 96 8.72 -0.65 6.18
CA LEU A 96 9.34 -1.76 6.89
C LEU A 96 10.36 -2.53 6.05
N VAL A 97 10.30 -2.44 4.73
CA VAL A 97 11.14 -3.22 3.81
C VAL A 97 11.95 -2.33 2.88
N ASP A 98 11.28 -1.50 2.08
CA ASP A 98 11.92 -0.77 0.99
C ASP A 98 12.94 0.28 1.45
N LYS A 99 12.72 0.89 2.61
CA LYS A 99 13.63 1.88 3.19
C LYS A 99 15.00 1.36 3.55
N TYR A 100 15.18 0.06 3.65
CA TYR A 100 16.40 -0.54 4.16
C TYR A 100 17.14 -1.30 3.06
N ASP A 101 18.49 -1.22 3.07
CA ASP A 101 19.31 -2.09 2.26
C ASP A 101 19.30 -3.53 2.81
N ILE A 102 19.97 -4.43 2.10
CA ILE A 102 20.11 -5.85 2.52
C ILE A 102 20.81 -6.02 3.88
N ASN A 103 21.58 -5.04 4.31
CA ASN A 103 22.28 -5.05 5.59
C ASN A 103 21.48 -4.38 6.71
N GLY A 104 20.26 -3.90 6.41
CA GLY A 104 19.40 -3.18 7.35
C GLY A 104 19.76 -1.71 7.54
N ASN A 105 20.57 -1.10 6.66
CA ASN A 105 20.86 0.32 6.73
C ASN A 105 19.72 1.11 6.08
N LEU A 106 19.34 2.22 6.72
CA LEU A 106 18.31 3.11 6.22
C LEU A 106 18.78 3.82 4.93
N LEU A 107 18.05 3.64 3.85
CA LEU A 107 18.35 4.23 2.55
C LEU A 107 17.77 5.64 2.38
N TYR A 108 16.58 5.89 2.94
CA TYR A 108 15.90 7.19 2.89
C TYR A 108 14.96 7.41 4.07
N ALA A 109 14.66 8.68 4.33
CA ALA A 109 13.91 9.10 5.53
C ALA A 109 12.46 8.61 5.54
N ALA A 110 11.87 8.56 6.72
CA ALA A 110 10.44 8.30 6.90
C ALA A 110 9.58 9.29 6.10
N GLY A 111 8.47 8.81 5.55
CA GLY A 111 7.55 9.62 4.76
C GLY A 111 8.01 9.94 3.33
N VAL A 112 9.22 9.49 2.93
CA VAL A 112 9.68 9.58 1.54
C VAL A 112 9.21 8.34 0.79
N TYR A 113 8.48 8.56 -0.29
CA TYR A 113 8.00 7.50 -1.18
C TYR A 113 8.74 7.57 -2.51
N PRO A 114 9.04 6.41 -3.13
CA PRO A 114 9.55 6.39 -4.49
C PRO A 114 8.55 7.04 -5.44
N GLU A 115 9.04 7.79 -6.40
CA GLU A 115 8.21 8.41 -7.43
C GLU A 115 8.60 7.90 -8.82
N SER A 116 7.65 7.94 -9.75
CA SER A 116 7.91 7.64 -11.15
C SER A 116 8.98 8.59 -11.71
N GLY A 117 10.06 8.01 -12.23
CA GLY A 117 11.19 8.76 -12.74
C GLY A 117 12.14 9.33 -11.68
N SER A 118 11.93 9.05 -10.40
CA SER A 118 12.90 9.42 -9.36
C SER A 118 14.16 8.56 -9.46
N SER A 119 15.27 9.12 -9.01
CA SER A 119 16.54 8.39 -8.88
C SER A 119 16.59 7.50 -7.62
N LEU A 120 15.54 7.51 -6.83
CA LEU A 120 15.39 6.57 -5.72
C LEU A 120 15.21 5.19 -6.35
N VAL A 121 16.26 4.40 -6.31
CA VAL A 121 16.24 3.02 -6.77
C VAL A 121 15.48 2.23 -5.72
N VAL A 122 14.26 1.91 -6.04
CA VAL A 122 13.52 0.91 -5.28
C VAL A 122 14.09 -0.43 -5.68
N GLU A 123 14.97 -0.96 -4.86
CA GLU A 123 15.35 -2.36 -4.96
C GLU A 123 14.18 -3.18 -4.42
N ASP A 124 13.50 -3.89 -5.31
CA ASP A 124 12.45 -4.79 -4.89
C ASP A 124 12.99 -5.92 -4.08
N LYS A 125 12.78 -5.82 -2.81
CA LYS A 125 13.05 -6.94 -1.91
C LYS A 125 11.95 -7.99 -1.93
N TYR A 126 10.73 -7.62 -2.36
CA TYR A 126 9.59 -8.53 -2.43
C TYR A 126 8.74 -8.26 -3.68
N ASP A 127 8.87 -9.11 -4.68
CA ASP A 127 7.89 -9.16 -5.77
C ASP A 127 6.84 -10.23 -5.43
N SER A 128 5.63 -9.80 -5.12
CA SER A 128 4.53 -10.71 -4.83
C SER A 128 4.14 -11.59 -6.02
N LYS A 129 4.46 -11.17 -7.25
CA LYS A 129 4.27 -11.97 -8.46
C LYS A 129 5.32 -13.05 -8.65
N ASN A 130 6.51 -12.87 -8.11
CA ASN A 130 7.59 -13.80 -8.33
C ASN A 130 7.66 -14.84 -7.21
N LYS A 131 6.87 -15.89 -7.36
CA LYS A 131 6.82 -16.99 -6.41
C LYS A 131 8.08 -17.87 -6.37
N VAL A 132 8.96 -17.74 -7.36
CA VAL A 132 10.01 -18.72 -7.60
C VAL A 132 11.32 -18.35 -6.97
N ASN A 133 11.55 -17.08 -6.71
CA ASN A 133 12.86 -16.62 -6.27
C ASN A 133 12.82 -15.78 -5.02
N ASP A 134 13.83 -16.01 -4.26
CA ASP A 134 14.23 -15.26 -3.09
C ASP A 134 13.89 -13.78 -3.13
N ILE A 135 13.38 -13.42 -2.09
CA ILE A 135 13.39 -12.22 -1.27
C ILE A 135 13.99 -10.95 -1.94
N GLN A 136 14.82 -11.07 -2.93
CA GLN A 136 15.48 -9.93 -3.57
C GLN A 136 15.20 -9.96 -5.07
N CYS A 137 14.33 -9.11 -5.51
CA CYS A 137 14.25 -8.78 -6.92
C CYS A 137 15.23 -7.65 -7.20
N THR A 138 16.33 -7.97 -7.84
CA THR A 138 17.34 -7.00 -8.29
C THR A 138 16.99 -6.37 -9.63
N GLN A 139 15.83 -6.66 -10.18
CA GLN A 139 15.39 -6.11 -11.46
C GLN A 139 14.70 -4.76 -11.25
N GLN A 140 15.24 -3.77 -11.94
CA GLN A 140 14.62 -2.46 -12.02
C GLN A 140 13.14 -2.57 -12.41
N GLY A 141 12.25 -2.15 -11.52
CA GLY A 141 10.81 -2.11 -11.76
C GLY A 141 10.01 -3.29 -11.21
N GLY A 142 10.58 -4.16 -10.39
CA GLY A 142 9.85 -5.24 -9.72
C GLY A 142 9.31 -4.85 -8.35
N GLU A 143 8.53 -3.82 -8.17
CA GLU A 143 7.93 -3.45 -6.90
C GLU A 143 6.74 -4.33 -6.53
N VAL A 144 6.46 -4.41 -5.23
CA VAL A 144 5.26 -5.07 -4.70
C VAL A 144 4.01 -4.36 -5.22
N VAL A 145 3.21 -5.06 -5.99
CA VAL A 145 1.93 -4.57 -6.51
C VAL A 145 0.77 -4.84 -5.53
N ASP A 146 0.95 -5.83 -4.66
CA ASP A 146 0.04 -6.14 -3.56
C ASP A 146 0.45 -5.29 -2.35
N LYS A 147 -0.39 -4.33 -1.97
CA LYS A 147 -0.03 -3.30 -0.99
C LYS A 147 -0.92 -3.38 0.24
N ILE A 148 -0.35 -2.94 1.36
CA ILE A 148 -1.06 -2.66 2.60
C ILE A 148 -0.69 -1.23 3.00
N ILE A 149 -1.60 -0.30 2.73
CA ILE A 149 -1.45 1.12 3.04
C ILE A 149 -2.35 1.42 4.24
N TYR A 150 -1.85 2.15 5.22
CA TYR A 150 -2.62 2.53 6.39
C TYR A 150 -2.50 4.02 6.70
N MET A 151 -3.52 4.55 7.32
CA MET A 151 -3.63 5.97 7.64
C MET A 151 -4.22 6.13 9.03
N ASN A 152 -3.57 6.93 9.86
CA ASN A 152 -4.14 7.35 11.13
C ASN A 152 -4.88 8.67 10.96
N ASN A 153 -6.09 8.77 11.46
CA ASN A 153 -6.80 10.04 11.46
C ASN A 153 -6.23 10.93 12.59
N PRO A 154 -5.83 12.19 12.30
CA PRO A 154 -5.29 13.09 13.33
C PRO A 154 -6.25 13.35 14.49
N SER A 155 -7.54 13.16 14.27
CA SER A 155 -8.59 13.37 15.28
C SER A 155 -9.02 12.08 15.98
N SER A 156 -8.37 10.94 15.66
CA SER A 156 -8.69 9.65 16.26
C SER A 156 -7.98 9.46 17.60
N ASP A 157 -8.70 8.91 18.57
CA ASP A 157 -8.09 8.35 19.77
C ASP A 157 -7.44 6.99 19.50
N VAL A 158 -7.68 6.40 18.32
CA VAL A 158 -7.14 5.11 17.90
C VAL A 158 -6.02 5.33 16.89
N LEU A 159 -4.86 4.77 17.17
CA LEU A 159 -3.70 4.76 16.27
C LEU A 159 -3.32 3.32 15.93
N ILE A 160 -2.95 3.07 14.69
CA ILE A 160 -2.45 1.77 14.22
C ILE A 160 -1.07 1.94 13.61
N TYR A 161 -0.20 0.95 13.84
CA TYR A 161 1.14 0.90 13.27
C TYR A 161 1.43 -0.51 12.78
N ALA A 162 1.96 -0.63 11.56
CA ALA A 162 2.41 -1.90 11.05
C ALA A 162 3.73 -2.30 11.71
N ASP A 163 3.77 -3.51 12.24
CA ASP A 163 4.95 -4.08 12.91
C ASP A 163 5.77 -4.97 11.96
N SER A 164 5.11 -5.56 10.96
CA SER A 164 5.74 -6.41 9.96
C SER A 164 5.11 -6.22 8.58
N PHE A 165 5.87 -6.54 7.54
CA PHE A 165 5.37 -6.76 6.19
C PHE A 165 6.12 -7.96 5.61
N GLU A 166 5.41 -9.04 5.34
CA GLU A 166 5.97 -10.29 4.89
C GLU A 166 5.23 -10.83 3.67
N ARG A 167 5.92 -11.65 2.89
CA ARG A 167 5.35 -12.41 1.78
C ARG A 167 5.30 -13.88 2.18
N ASP A 168 4.12 -14.48 2.15
CA ASP A 168 3.95 -15.91 2.40
C ASP A 168 4.38 -16.71 1.15
N MET A 169 5.57 -17.30 1.22
CA MET A 169 6.14 -18.09 0.14
C MET A 169 5.65 -19.54 0.13
N ASP A 170 5.04 -19.99 1.19
CA ASP A 170 4.51 -21.37 1.30
C ASP A 170 3.19 -21.54 0.53
N TYR A 171 2.51 -20.42 0.25
CA TYR A 171 1.28 -20.42 -0.51
C TYR A 171 1.54 -20.45 -2.01
N THR A 172 1.18 -21.54 -2.68
CA THR A 172 1.52 -21.79 -4.09
C THR A 172 0.34 -21.84 -5.06
N GLU A 173 -0.89 -21.68 -4.56
CA GLU A 173 -2.10 -21.91 -5.37
C GLU A 173 -2.56 -20.71 -6.20
N ALA A 174 -2.10 -19.49 -5.89
CA ALA A 174 -2.40 -18.27 -6.65
C ALA A 174 -1.19 -17.82 -7.49
N ASP A 175 -1.39 -16.92 -8.43
CA ASP A 175 -0.34 -16.31 -9.24
C ASP A 175 0.44 -15.21 -8.49
N HIS A 176 -0.12 -14.72 -7.37
CA HIS A 176 0.53 -13.85 -6.40
C HIS A 176 0.74 -14.58 -5.08
N ALA A 177 1.88 -14.38 -4.44
CA ALA A 177 2.07 -14.76 -3.05
C ALA A 177 1.28 -13.80 -2.14
N PRO A 178 0.60 -14.29 -1.10
CA PRO A 178 -0.04 -13.42 -0.13
C PRO A 178 0.97 -12.49 0.55
N VAL A 179 0.57 -11.26 0.80
CA VAL A 179 1.30 -10.33 1.67
C VAL A 179 0.56 -10.19 2.99
N VAL A 180 1.32 -10.14 4.07
CA VAL A 180 0.81 -10.14 5.43
C VAL A 180 1.48 -9.01 6.21
N SER A 181 0.69 -8.26 6.99
CA SER A 181 1.20 -7.33 7.98
C SER A 181 0.51 -7.55 9.32
N GLU A 182 1.30 -7.53 10.37
CA GLU A 182 0.80 -7.44 11.73
C GLU A 182 0.73 -5.97 12.14
N PHE A 183 -0.25 -5.64 12.95
CA PHE A 183 -0.47 -4.27 13.44
C PHE A 183 -0.63 -4.24 14.94
N THR A 184 0.05 -3.30 15.57
CA THR A 184 -0.25 -2.86 16.93
C THR A 184 -1.19 -1.66 16.88
N TYR A 185 -2.18 -1.63 17.77
CA TYR A 185 -3.08 -0.49 17.94
C TYR A 185 -3.05 0.06 19.36
N TYR A 186 -3.27 1.35 19.47
CA TYR A 186 -3.33 2.11 20.73
C TYR A 186 -4.61 2.90 20.79
N TYR A 187 -5.20 3.04 21.97
CA TYR A 187 -6.37 3.89 22.26
C TYR A 187 -6.43 4.28 23.75
#